data_961631a1ab979e019962cf697286b190
#
_entry.id   961631a1ab979e019962cf697286b190
#
_cell.length_a   1.000
_cell.length_b   1.000
_cell.length_c   1.000
_cell.angle_alpha   90.00
_cell.angle_beta   90.00
_cell.angle_gamma   90.00
#
_symmetry.space_group_name_H-M   'P 1'
#
loop_
_entity.id
_entity.type
_entity.pdbx_description
1 polymer ?
#
loop_
_entity_poly.entity_id
_entity_poly.type
_entity_poly.pdbx_seq_one_letter_code
_entity_poly.pdbx_strand_id
1 'polypeptide(L)'
;PISVQENKKVKLMVCDIRESNRYKKEISQINYLIHTATAWGDPKRAYEVNIKAFEELLEMLDIEKLEKIIYFSTASILDTQTELMRESLIYGTEYIQTKYECFQRLRESSFAEKTFAVFPTLVFGGNLGKKSKYPVSYLTSGLKEIGKWLWLARFLKLDSKFHFIHANDIAQICGFLIKNHKEEQYKGFRKFVLGQKFISIDDAIITLLKKHNMRRFFAIPLTKKILKILLRILPIQTTPWDSFSIKKYDFNHVPITNPETFKL
;
A
#
# COMPACT_ATOMS: atom_id res chain seq x y z
N PRO A 1 16.99 9.47 -4.98
CA PRO A 1 16.33 10.73 -5.28
C PRO A 1 15.56 10.59 -6.58
N ILE A 2 14.28 10.92 -6.54
CA ILE A 2 13.45 10.95 -7.74
C ILE A 2 13.88 12.21 -8.50
N SER A 3 14.36 12.09 -9.73
CA SER A 3 14.66 13.24 -10.57
C SER A 3 13.33 13.83 -11.10
N VAL A 4 12.63 14.55 -10.25
CA VAL A 4 11.54 15.42 -10.71
C VAL A 4 12.19 16.64 -11.32
N GLN A 5 12.00 16.86 -12.61
CA GLN A 5 12.46 18.10 -13.25
C GLN A 5 11.49 19.22 -12.85
N GLU A 6 12.04 20.26 -12.23
CA GLU A 6 11.30 21.50 -12.02
C GLU A 6 10.89 22.09 -13.38
N ASN A 7 9.68 22.55 -13.48
CA ASN A 7 9.18 23.28 -14.62
C ASN A 7 8.20 24.36 -14.15
N LYS A 8 7.67 25.17 -15.06
CA LYS A 8 6.73 26.27 -14.71
C LYS A 8 5.49 25.81 -13.89
N LYS A 9 5.18 24.50 -13.88
CA LYS A 9 4.02 23.91 -13.18
C LYS A 9 4.40 23.10 -11.94
N VAL A 10 5.70 22.85 -11.72
CA VAL A 10 6.18 22.01 -10.61
C VAL A 10 7.26 22.76 -9.84
N LYS A 11 6.99 23.05 -8.59
CA LYS A 11 7.96 23.57 -7.61
C LYS A 11 8.41 22.42 -6.71
N LEU A 12 9.72 22.15 -6.67
CA LEU A 12 10.28 21.13 -5.81
C LEU A 12 10.71 21.75 -4.47
N MET A 13 10.17 21.24 -3.36
CA MET A 13 10.54 21.61 -2.00
C MET A 13 11.16 20.41 -1.31
N VAL A 14 12.49 20.43 -1.12
CA VAL A 14 13.24 19.30 -0.58
C VAL A 14 13.43 19.46 0.93
N CYS A 15 12.80 18.58 1.71
CA CYS A 15 12.99 18.47 3.16
C CYS A 15 12.63 17.08 3.67
N ASP A 16 13.03 16.78 4.90
CA ASP A 16 12.38 15.72 5.65
C ASP A 16 10.97 16.19 6.04
N ILE A 17 9.97 15.32 5.97
CA ILE A 17 8.59 15.71 6.30
C ILE A 17 8.45 16.20 7.73
N ARG A 18 9.32 15.76 8.66
CA ARG A 18 9.39 16.22 10.04
C ARG A 18 9.85 17.69 10.17
N GLU A 19 10.34 18.26 9.07
CA GLU A 19 10.78 19.66 8.98
C GLU A 19 9.89 20.47 8.00
N SER A 20 8.70 19.97 7.68
CA SER A 20 7.78 20.58 6.72
C SER A 20 7.31 21.99 7.12
N ASN A 21 7.41 22.33 8.40
CA ASN A 21 7.14 23.67 8.94
C ASN A 21 7.95 24.78 8.23
N ARG A 22 9.11 24.47 7.64
CA ARG A 22 9.89 25.39 6.79
C ARG A 22 9.10 25.93 5.61
N TYR A 23 8.06 25.21 5.18
CA TYR A 23 7.18 25.53 4.04
C TYR A 23 5.76 25.83 4.46
N LYS A 24 5.53 26.24 5.72
CA LYS A 24 4.21 26.52 6.26
C LYS A 24 3.39 27.48 5.38
N LYS A 25 4.05 28.53 4.83
CA LYS A 25 3.39 29.50 3.96
C LYS A 25 2.84 28.85 2.67
N GLU A 26 3.62 27.99 2.06
CA GLU A 26 3.21 27.27 0.84
C GLU A 26 2.13 26.24 1.17
N ILE A 27 2.33 25.47 2.24
CA ILE A 27 1.41 24.43 2.70
C ILE A 27 0.03 25.01 3.01
N SER A 28 -0.07 26.17 3.63
CA SER A 28 -1.34 26.84 3.93
C SER A 28 -2.09 27.36 2.70
N GLN A 29 -1.49 27.32 1.52
CA GLN A 29 -2.12 27.80 0.27
C GLN A 29 -2.60 26.69 -0.65
N ILE A 30 -2.36 25.41 -0.30
CA ILE A 30 -2.74 24.31 -1.19
C ILE A 30 -4.23 24.00 -1.14
N ASN A 31 -4.78 23.56 -2.28
CA ASN A 31 -6.17 23.10 -2.39
C ASN A 31 -6.27 21.58 -2.26
N TYR A 32 -5.22 20.86 -2.64
CA TYR A 32 -5.20 19.39 -2.62
C TYR A 32 -3.94 18.88 -1.96
N LEU A 33 -4.08 17.91 -1.07
CA LEU A 33 -2.96 17.19 -0.47
C LEU A 33 -2.99 15.72 -0.90
N ILE A 34 -1.91 15.22 -1.51
CA ILE A 34 -1.69 13.78 -1.71
C ILE A 34 -0.56 13.36 -0.78
N HIS A 35 -0.90 12.71 0.33
CA HIS A 35 0.06 12.31 1.35
C HIS A 35 0.52 10.87 1.14
N THR A 36 1.75 10.69 0.65
CA THR A 36 2.37 9.38 0.40
C THR A 36 3.59 9.10 1.28
N ALA A 37 4.02 10.09 2.08
CA ALA A 37 5.18 9.93 2.94
C ALA A 37 4.95 8.83 3.98
N THR A 38 5.96 7.99 4.19
CA THR A 38 5.89 6.92 5.18
C THR A 38 7.29 6.44 5.58
N ALA A 39 7.41 5.90 6.79
CA ALA A 39 8.61 5.24 7.29
C ALA A 39 8.26 3.87 7.87
N TRP A 40 9.24 2.98 7.85
CA TRP A 40 9.20 1.62 8.41
C TRP A 40 10.61 1.19 8.85
N GLY A 41 10.70 0.07 9.55
CA GLY A 41 11.96 -0.55 10.00
C GLY A 41 12.46 -0.05 11.36
N ASP A 42 11.97 1.09 11.84
CA ASP A 42 12.27 1.62 13.17
C ASP A 42 11.00 2.21 13.80
N PRO A 43 10.56 1.72 14.99
CA PRO A 43 9.30 2.15 15.61
C PRO A 43 9.24 3.64 15.91
N LYS A 44 10.34 4.23 16.42
CA LYS A 44 10.40 5.66 16.75
C LYS A 44 10.27 6.51 15.50
N ARG A 45 11.03 6.19 14.46
CA ARG A 45 10.97 6.88 13.18
C ARG A 45 9.62 6.71 12.50
N ALA A 46 9.02 5.51 12.56
CA ALA A 46 7.70 5.27 12.01
C ALA A 46 6.65 6.15 12.71
N TYR A 47 6.68 6.26 14.03
CA TYR A 47 5.79 7.16 14.77
C TYR A 47 6.02 8.63 14.43
N GLU A 48 7.27 9.09 14.41
CA GLU A 48 7.62 10.47 14.09
C GLU A 48 7.19 10.89 12.68
N VAL A 49 7.35 10.01 11.68
CA VAL A 49 7.04 10.30 10.28
C VAL A 49 5.57 10.06 9.95
N ASN A 50 5.03 8.88 10.36
CA ASN A 50 3.70 8.47 9.91
C ASN A 50 2.57 9.13 10.72
N ILE A 51 2.83 9.54 11.97
CA ILE A 51 1.84 10.14 12.86
C ILE A 51 2.17 11.60 13.10
N LYS A 52 3.25 11.90 13.87
CA LYS A 52 3.55 13.27 14.30
C LYS A 52 3.70 14.24 13.14
N ALA A 53 4.58 13.94 12.19
CA ALA A 53 4.83 14.83 11.07
C ALA A 53 3.59 15.01 10.18
N PHE A 54 2.70 14.01 10.10
CA PHE A 54 1.45 14.15 9.38
C PHE A 54 0.44 15.02 10.14
N GLU A 55 0.33 14.88 11.46
CA GLU A 55 -0.50 15.76 12.29
C GLU A 55 -0.02 17.21 12.19
N GLU A 56 1.28 17.46 12.34
CA GLU A 56 1.88 18.77 12.16
C GLU A 56 1.64 19.35 10.75
N LEU A 57 1.64 18.48 9.72
CA LEU A 57 1.29 18.89 8.36
C LEU A 57 -0.17 19.33 8.25
N LEU A 58 -1.08 18.59 8.88
CA LEU A 58 -2.52 18.95 8.90
C LEU A 58 -2.75 20.29 9.60
N GLU A 59 -2.07 20.57 10.71
CA GLU A 59 -2.17 21.84 11.43
C GLU A 59 -1.72 23.05 10.61
N MET A 60 -0.88 22.85 9.58
CA MET A 60 -0.44 23.92 8.69
C MET A 60 -1.40 24.19 7.54
N LEU A 61 -2.37 23.31 7.30
CA LEU A 61 -3.36 23.48 6.23
C LEU A 61 -4.42 24.52 6.60
N ASP A 62 -4.79 25.34 5.63
CA ASP A 62 -5.96 26.17 5.73
C ASP A 62 -7.19 25.34 5.33
N ILE A 63 -8.03 25.01 6.31
CA ILE A 63 -9.20 24.14 6.08
C ILE A 63 -10.20 24.76 5.10
N GLU A 64 -10.30 26.08 5.04
CA GLU A 64 -11.23 26.77 4.13
C GLU A 64 -10.75 26.69 2.67
N LYS A 65 -9.43 26.70 2.44
CA LYS A 65 -8.84 26.60 1.11
C LYS A 65 -8.71 25.16 0.62
N LEU A 66 -8.52 24.23 1.56
CA LEU A 66 -8.34 22.83 1.24
C LEU A 66 -9.63 22.22 0.68
N GLU A 67 -9.58 21.70 -0.51
CA GLU A 67 -10.71 21.01 -1.14
C GLU A 67 -10.72 19.52 -0.81
N LYS A 68 -9.56 18.83 -0.92
CA LYS A 68 -9.48 17.39 -0.66
C LYS A 68 -8.09 16.91 -0.22
N ILE A 69 -8.08 15.88 0.61
CA ILE A 69 -6.90 15.08 0.98
C ILE A 69 -7.03 13.69 0.37
N ILE A 70 -5.99 13.20 -0.29
CA ILE A 70 -5.81 11.77 -0.55
C ILE A 70 -4.75 11.25 0.43
N TYR A 71 -5.20 10.47 1.40
CA TYR A 71 -4.33 9.85 2.40
C TYR A 71 -4.02 8.41 2.03
N PHE A 72 -2.73 8.08 1.89
CA PHE A 72 -2.27 6.73 1.60
C PHE A 72 -2.10 5.93 2.89
N SER A 73 -3.03 5.01 3.12
CA SER A 73 -2.95 3.97 4.14
C SER A 73 -2.42 2.65 3.54
N THR A 74 -2.85 1.51 4.03
CA THR A 74 -2.52 0.16 3.54
C THR A 74 -3.70 -0.78 3.74
N ALA A 75 -3.94 -1.67 2.77
CA ALA A 75 -4.97 -2.71 2.91
C ALA A 75 -4.68 -3.70 4.06
N SER A 76 -3.45 -3.73 4.57
CA SER A 76 -3.06 -4.58 5.70
C SER A 76 -3.80 -4.26 7.01
N ILE A 77 -4.36 -3.05 7.15
CA ILE A 77 -5.14 -2.70 8.35
C ILE A 77 -6.62 -3.04 8.24
N LEU A 78 -7.05 -3.62 7.11
CA LEU A 78 -8.44 -3.94 6.83
C LEU A 78 -8.68 -5.44 6.84
N ASP A 79 -9.88 -5.84 7.23
CA ASP A 79 -10.39 -7.19 7.05
C ASP A 79 -10.91 -7.43 5.61
N THR A 80 -11.53 -8.58 5.37
CA THR A 80 -12.09 -8.94 4.06
C THR A 80 -13.30 -8.10 3.67
N GLN A 81 -13.99 -7.49 4.63
CA GLN A 81 -15.14 -6.59 4.43
C GLN A 81 -14.73 -5.12 4.38
N THR A 82 -13.42 -4.87 4.30
CA THR A 82 -12.83 -3.52 4.28
C THR A 82 -13.05 -2.70 5.56
N GLU A 83 -13.33 -3.36 6.67
CA GLU A 83 -13.40 -2.72 7.98
C GLU A 83 -12.05 -2.81 8.72
N LEU A 84 -11.84 -1.87 9.66
CA LEU A 84 -10.61 -1.84 10.45
C LEU A 84 -10.43 -3.13 11.26
N MET A 85 -9.29 -3.76 11.10
CA MET A 85 -8.94 -5.01 11.74
C MET A 85 -8.06 -4.73 12.98
N ARG A 86 -8.60 -4.93 14.17
CA ARG A 86 -7.91 -4.66 15.44
C ARG A 86 -6.59 -5.43 15.58
N GLU A 87 -6.52 -6.61 15.00
CA GLU A 87 -5.32 -7.43 14.96
C GLU A 87 -4.13 -6.75 14.29
N SER A 88 -4.39 -5.80 13.38
CA SER A 88 -3.36 -4.97 12.75
C SER A 88 -2.65 -4.08 13.77
N LEU A 89 -3.36 -3.59 14.77
CA LEU A 89 -2.79 -2.82 15.88
C LEU A 89 -2.01 -3.70 16.85
N ILE A 90 -2.48 -4.94 17.09
CA ILE A 90 -1.90 -5.85 18.09
C ILE A 90 -0.66 -6.57 17.54
N TYR A 91 -0.75 -7.09 16.33
CA TYR A 91 0.27 -7.96 15.73
C TYR A 91 1.05 -7.30 14.60
N GLY A 92 0.56 -6.15 14.09
CA GLY A 92 1.17 -5.45 12.97
C GLY A 92 2.61 -5.04 13.24
N THR A 93 3.38 -4.88 12.16
CA THR A 93 4.66 -4.18 12.24
C THR A 93 4.42 -2.72 12.63
N GLU A 94 5.47 -2.00 13.06
CA GLU A 94 5.40 -0.57 13.37
C GLU A 94 4.77 0.25 12.24
N TYR A 95 5.02 -0.14 10.99
CA TYR A 95 4.37 0.46 9.82
C TYR A 95 2.85 0.26 9.84
N ILE A 96 2.39 -0.98 10.05
CA ILE A 96 0.97 -1.34 10.04
C ILE A 96 0.25 -0.67 11.22
N GLN A 97 0.86 -0.70 12.42
CA GLN A 97 0.33 -0.08 13.62
C GLN A 97 0.17 1.43 13.46
N THR A 98 1.22 2.12 12.97
CA THR A 98 1.17 3.58 12.77
C THR A 98 0.19 3.97 11.66
N LYS A 99 0.03 3.17 10.60
CA LYS A 99 -0.99 3.39 9.57
C LYS A 99 -2.42 3.22 10.11
N TYR A 100 -2.63 2.26 11.00
CA TYR A 100 -3.90 2.06 11.68
C TYR A 100 -4.25 3.27 12.57
N GLU A 101 -3.34 3.68 13.45
CA GLU A 101 -3.54 4.83 14.34
C GLU A 101 -3.74 6.13 13.56
N CYS A 102 -2.90 6.42 12.59
CA CYS A 102 -3.00 7.61 11.77
C CYS A 102 -4.34 7.69 11.03
N PHE A 103 -4.81 6.54 10.49
CA PHE A 103 -6.12 6.48 9.85
C PHE A 103 -7.27 6.77 10.83
N GLN A 104 -7.22 6.22 12.05
CA GLN A 104 -8.25 6.52 13.07
C GLN A 104 -8.27 8.01 13.42
N ARG A 105 -7.11 8.60 13.73
CA ARG A 105 -6.97 10.02 14.07
C ARG A 105 -7.47 10.92 12.95
N LEU A 106 -7.13 10.62 11.71
CA LEU A 106 -7.59 11.38 10.54
C LEU A 106 -9.12 11.31 10.38
N ARG A 107 -9.72 10.14 10.62
CA ARG A 107 -11.18 9.95 10.55
C ARG A 107 -11.92 10.72 11.64
N GLU A 108 -11.28 10.97 12.77
CA GLU A 108 -11.81 11.71 13.91
C GLU A 108 -11.48 13.21 13.85
N SER A 109 -10.65 13.63 12.91
CA SER A 109 -10.22 15.03 12.76
C SER A 109 -11.25 15.89 12.01
N SER A 110 -11.07 17.22 12.08
CA SER A 110 -11.83 18.19 11.29
C SER A 110 -11.64 18.02 9.77
N PHE A 111 -10.60 17.30 9.34
CA PHE A 111 -10.32 17.02 7.94
C PHE A 111 -11.02 15.77 7.40
N ALA A 112 -11.77 15.05 8.24
CA ALA A 112 -12.43 13.80 7.84
C ALA A 112 -13.28 13.99 6.58
N GLU A 113 -14.21 14.96 6.58
CA GLU A 113 -15.10 15.22 5.44
C GLU A 113 -14.40 15.60 4.14
N LYS A 114 -13.14 16.06 4.25
CA LYS A 114 -12.29 16.38 3.07
C LYS A 114 -11.36 15.25 2.68
N THR A 115 -11.49 14.04 3.26
CA THR A 115 -10.52 12.95 3.09
C THR A 115 -11.03 11.81 2.23
N PHE A 116 -10.21 11.44 1.24
CA PHE A 116 -10.23 10.14 0.58
C PHE A 116 -9.08 9.29 1.13
N ALA A 117 -9.41 8.26 1.89
CA ALA A 117 -8.42 7.30 2.37
C ALA A 117 -8.27 6.18 1.34
N VAL A 118 -7.08 6.03 0.78
CA VAL A 118 -6.76 4.98 -0.18
C VAL A 118 -5.93 3.89 0.50
N PHE A 119 -6.28 2.65 0.25
CA PHE A 119 -5.67 1.46 0.84
C PHE A 119 -5.08 0.57 -0.26
N PRO A 120 -3.88 0.88 -0.74
CA PRO A 120 -3.22 0.03 -1.71
C PRO A 120 -3.02 -1.38 -1.17
N THR A 121 -3.27 -2.37 -2.03
CA THR A 121 -2.91 -3.77 -1.81
C THR A 121 -1.44 -3.98 -2.18
N LEU A 122 -1.03 -5.11 -2.75
CA LEU A 122 0.36 -5.33 -3.15
C LEU A 122 0.71 -4.49 -4.37
N VAL A 123 1.52 -3.45 -4.17
CA VAL A 123 1.88 -2.51 -5.24
C VAL A 123 3.08 -3.02 -6.03
N PHE A 124 2.92 -3.10 -7.35
CA PHE A 124 4.03 -3.35 -8.26
C PHE A 124 4.22 -2.17 -9.22
N GLY A 125 5.42 -2.04 -9.76
CA GLY A 125 5.76 -0.97 -10.69
C GLY A 125 7.28 -0.78 -10.83
N GLY A 126 7.65 0.04 -11.81
CA GLY A 126 9.04 0.22 -12.23
C GLY A 126 9.48 -0.81 -13.27
N ASN A 127 10.52 -0.50 -14.03
CA ASN A 127 11.05 -1.35 -15.10
C ASN A 127 12.30 -2.08 -14.62
N LEU A 128 12.23 -3.39 -14.50
CA LEU A 128 13.40 -4.25 -14.28
C LEU A 128 14.28 -4.23 -15.53
N GLY A 129 15.46 -3.66 -15.45
CA GLY A 129 16.49 -3.76 -16.53
C GLY A 129 16.63 -2.55 -17.44
N LYS A 130 15.77 -1.52 -17.36
CA LYS A 130 15.96 -0.24 -18.04
C LYS A 130 16.24 0.87 -17.02
N LYS A 131 16.96 1.93 -17.41
CA LYS A 131 17.04 3.18 -16.63
C LYS A 131 15.63 3.76 -16.49
N SER A 132 14.92 3.38 -15.44
CA SER A 132 13.61 3.93 -15.12
C SER A 132 13.79 5.28 -14.44
N LYS A 133 12.94 6.26 -14.80
CA LYS A 133 12.85 7.54 -14.05
C LYS A 133 12.32 7.32 -12.62
N TYR A 134 11.67 6.19 -12.37
CA TYR A 134 11.00 5.90 -11.10
C TYR A 134 11.63 4.68 -10.42
N PRO A 135 11.70 4.68 -9.10
CA PRO A 135 12.19 3.52 -8.36
C PRO A 135 11.30 2.29 -8.60
N VAL A 136 11.92 1.13 -8.55
CA VAL A 136 11.24 -0.17 -8.65
C VAL A 136 10.56 -0.45 -7.32
N SER A 137 9.32 -0.93 -7.34
CA SER A 137 8.61 -1.30 -6.11
C SER A 137 9.29 -2.47 -5.39
N TYR A 138 9.10 -2.57 -4.07
CA TYR A 138 9.61 -3.68 -3.26
C TYR A 138 9.15 -5.04 -3.79
N LEU A 139 7.86 -5.15 -4.15
CA LEU A 139 7.33 -6.38 -4.73
C LEU A 139 8.05 -6.74 -6.03
N THR A 140 8.23 -5.76 -6.93
CA THR A 140 8.91 -5.99 -8.21
C THR A 140 10.39 -6.35 -8.00
N SER A 141 11.05 -5.76 -7.02
CA SER A 141 12.43 -6.12 -6.64
C SER A 141 12.48 -7.54 -6.06
N GLY A 142 11.54 -7.89 -5.18
CA GLY A 142 11.45 -9.22 -4.56
C GLY A 142 11.17 -10.33 -5.56
N LEU A 143 10.45 -10.07 -6.65
CA LEU A 143 10.20 -11.06 -7.70
C LEU A 143 11.48 -11.57 -8.37
N LYS A 144 12.55 -10.78 -8.39
CA LYS A 144 13.87 -11.24 -8.87
C LYS A 144 14.44 -12.34 -7.97
N GLU A 145 14.33 -12.18 -6.67
CA GLU A 145 14.80 -13.17 -5.69
C GLU A 145 13.92 -14.42 -5.71
N ILE A 146 12.60 -14.26 -5.84
CA ILE A 146 11.65 -15.37 -5.99
C ILE A 146 11.99 -16.21 -7.22
N GLY A 147 12.45 -15.60 -8.32
CA GLY A 147 12.88 -16.31 -9.53
C GLY A 147 13.94 -17.39 -9.26
N LYS A 148 14.83 -17.16 -8.30
CA LYS A 148 15.84 -18.14 -7.87
C LYS A 148 15.24 -19.38 -7.21
N TRP A 149 14.08 -19.25 -6.60
CA TRP A 149 13.37 -20.31 -5.88
C TRP A 149 12.23 -20.93 -6.70
N LEU A 150 12.05 -20.48 -7.94
CA LEU A 150 10.97 -20.94 -8.80
C LEU A 150 11.04 -22.45 -9.08
N TRP A 151 12.28 -23.00 -9.14
CA TRP A 151 12.51 -24.44 -9.29
C TRP A 151 11.93 -25.26 -8.12
N LEU A 152 11.91 -24.68 -6.89
CA LEU A 152 11.31 -25.31 -5.70
C LEU A 152 9.79 -25.00 -5.65
N ALA A 153 9.38 -23.79 -5.98
CA ALA A 153 7.99 -23.37 -5.96
C ALA A 153 7.08 -24.23 -6.86
N ARG A 154 7.63 -24.83 -7.93
CA ARG A 154 6.88 -25.73 -8.82
C ARG A 154 6.34 -26.99 -8.14
N PHE A 155 6.86 -27.35 -6.97
CA PHE A 155 6.39 -28.49 -6.18
C PHE A 155 5.42 -28.11 -5.05
N LEU A 156 5.11 -26.82 -4.91
CA LEU A 156 4.26 -26.31 -3.86
C LEU A 156 2.94 -25.78 -4.45
N LYS A 157 1.84 -26.04 -3.76
CA LYS A 157 0.53 -25.47 -4.05
C LYS A 157 0.07 -24.62 -2.89
N LEU A 158 -0.24 -23.32 -3.18
CA LEU A 158 -0.77 -22.36 -2.22
C LEU A 158 -2.02 -21.71 -2.80
N ASP A 159 -3.15 -21.88 -2.10
CA ASP A 159 -4.44 -21.33 -2.55
C ASP A 159 -4.73 -19.92 -1.96
N SER A 160 -3.78 -19.32 -1.23
CA SER A 160 -3.92 -17.96 -0.70
C SER A 160 -4.13 -16.95 -1.83
N LYS A 161 -5.07 -16.04 -1.62
CA LYS A 161 -5.48 -15.03 -2.60
C LYS A 161 -4.97 -13.66 -2.21
N PHE A 162 -4.52 -12.90 -3.19
CA PHE A 162 -4.03 -11.55 -3.02
C PHE A 162 -4.49 -10.64 -4.14
N HIS A 163 -4.72 -9.38 -3.81
CA HIS A 163 -4.89 -8.33 -4.79
C HIS A 163 -3.56 -7.65 -5.07
N PHE A 164 -3.38 -7.27 -6.32
CA PHE A 164 -2.22 -6.53 -6.78
C PHE A 164 -2.70 -5.28 -7.51
N ILE A 165 -1.92 -4.22 -7.50
CA ILE A 165 -2.20 -3.02 -8.27
C ILE A 165 -0.93 -2.42 -8.81
N HIS A 166 -0.97 -1.89 -10.02
CA HIS A 166 0.15 -1.18 -10.59
C HIS A 166 0.19 0.29 -10.11
N ALA A 167 1.38 0.83 -9.88
CA ALA A 167 1.55 2.21 -9.42
C ALA A 167 0.90 3.25 -10.36
N ASN A 168 0.87 2.99 -11.68
CA ASN A 168 0.18 3.86 -12.64
C ASN A 168 -1.34 3.84 -12.46
N ASP A 169 -1.92 2.69 -12.13
CA ASP A 169 -3.36 2.57 -11.87
C ASP A 169 -3.74 3.39 -10.64
N ILE A 170 -2.90 3.34 -9.59
CA ILE A 170 -3.07 4.18 -8.40
C ILE A 170 -3.05 5.67 -8.77
N ALA A 171 -2.08 6.08 -9.60
CA ALA A 171 -1.98 7.48 -10.04
C ALA A 171 -3.20 7.93 -10.86
N GLN A 172 -3.71 7.08 -11.75
CA GLN A 172 -4.93 7.36 -12.53
C GLN A 172 -6.15 7.51 -11.62
N ILE A 173 -6.33 6.60 -10.65
CA ILE A 173 -7.42 6.66 -9.66
C ILE A 173 -7.33 7.95 -8.85
N CYS A 174 -6.15 8.30 -8.31
CA CYS A 174 -5.97 9.54 -7.57
C CYS A 174 -6.29 10.78 -8.40
N GLY A 175 -5.85 10.80 -9.66
CA GLY A 175 -6.15 11.88 -10.59
C GLY A 175 -7.65 12.00 -10.89
N PHE A 176 -8.35 10.88 -11.05
CA PHE A 176 -9.80 10.85 -11.24
C PHE A 176 -10.53 11.37 -9.99
N LEU A 177 -10.17 10.88 -8.81
CA LEU A 177 -10.80 11.28 -7.54
C LEU A 177 -10.64 12.79 -7.28
N ILE A 178 -9.47 13.39 -7.59
CA ILE A 178 -9.26 14.83 -7.48
C ILE A 178 -10.15 15.59 -8.46
N LYS A 179 -10.28 15.14 -9.72
CA LYS A 179 -11.08 15.82 -10.73
C LYS A 179 -12.58 15.80 -10.41
N ASN A 180 -13.06 14.70 -9.83
CA ASN A 180 -14.49 14.44 -9.65
C ASN A 180 -14.96 14.56 -8.19
N HIS A 181 -14.11 15.06 -7.27
CA HIS A 181 -14.40 15.12 -5.83
C HIS A 181 -15.65 15.94 -5.46
N LYS A 182 -16.13 16.83 -6.37
CA LYS A 182 -17.34 17.66 -6.16
C LYS A 182 -18.65 16.91 -6.47
N GLU A 183 -18.57 15.75 -7.16
CA GLU A 183 -19.73 14.93 -7.42
C GLU A 183 -20.31 14.36 -6.12
N GLU A 184 -21.66 14.24 -6.04
CA GLU A 184 -22.39 13.84 -4.83
C GLU A 184 -21.87 12.53 -4.23
N GLN A 185 -21.57 11.55 -5.10
CA GLN A 185 -21.06 10.24 -4.69
C GLN A 185 -19.67 10.28 -4.03
N TYR A 186 -18.93 11.37 -4.17
CA TYR A 186 -17.60 11.57 -3.58
C TYR A 186 -17.58 12.60 -2.45
N LYS A 187 -18.72 13.08 -1.99
CA LYS A 187 -18.80 13.94 -0.82
C LYS A 187 -18.49 13.17 0.46
N GLY A 188 -17.97 13.87 1.45
CA GLY A 188 -17.64 13.33 2.75
C GLY A 188 -16.39 12.42 2.75
N PHE A 189 -16.23 11.70 3.85
CA PHE A 189 -15.16 10.72 4.02
C PHE A 189 -15.40 9.49 3.17
N ARG A 190 -14.40 9.09 2.38
CA ARG A 190 -14.47 7.86 1.54
C ARG A 190 -13.26 6.98 1.71
N LYS A 191 -13.49 5.67 1.68
CA LYS A 191 -12.45 4.62 1.68
C LYS A 191 -12.39 3.96 0.29
N PHE A 192 -11.19 3.76 -0.25
CA PHE A 192 -10.98 3.07 -1.52
C PHE A 192 -9.89 2.01 -1.36
N VAL A 193 -10.24 0.74 -1.39
CA VAL A 193 -9.25 -0.35 -1.39
C VAL A 193 -8.77 -0.57 -2.81
N LEU A 194 -7.50 -0.23 -3.06
CA LEU A 194 -6.94 -0.21 -4.41
C LEU A 194 -6.35 -1.57 -4.76
N GLY A 195 -6.96 -2.27 -5.72
CA GLY A 195 -6.52 -3.60 -6.14
C GLY A 195 -7.18 -4.06 -7.41
N GLN A 196 -6.48 -4.83 -8.22
CA GLN A 196 -7.06 -5.58 -9.32
C GLN A 196 -7.77 -6.83 -8.77
N LYS A 197 -8.53 -7.53 -9.60
CA LYS A 197 -9.14 -8.82 -9.25
C LYS A 197 -8.07 -9.73 -8.63
N PHE A 198 -8.41 -10.43 -7.56
CA PHE A 198 -7.45 -11.28 -6.87
C PHE A 198 -6.92 -12.41 -7.76
N ILE A 199 -5.69 -12.80 -7.51
CA ILE A 199 -5.09 -14.03 -8.04
C ILE A 199 -4.62 -14.92 -6.89
N SER A 200 -4.67 -16.23 -7.08
CA SER A 200 -4.07 -17.16 -6.13
C SER A 200 -2.53 -17.16 -6.30
N ILE A 201 -1.81 -17.47 -5.22
CA ILE A 201 -0.36 -17.68 -5.33
C ILE A 201 -0.08 -18.81 -6.31
N ASP A 202 -0.92 -19.83 -6.35
CA ASP A 202 -0.79 -20.97 -7.26
C ASP A 202 -0.86 -20.53 -8.72
N ASP A 203 -1.82 -19.68 -9.08
CA ASP A 203 -1.93 -19.12 -10.43
C ASP A 203 -0.73 -18.26 -10.80
N ALA A 204 -0.23 -17.48 -9.83
CA ALA A 204 0.98 -16.68 -10.02
C ALA A 204 2.20 -17.57 -10.28
N ILE A 205 2.39 -18.65 -9.50
CA ILE A 205 3.46 -19.63 -9.70
C ILE A 205 3.33 -20.28 -11.08
N ILE A 206 2.15 -20.76 -11.47
CA ILE A 206 1.92 -21.38 -12.79
C ILE A 206 2.27 -20.40 -13.92
N THR A 207 1.88 -19.14 -13.77
CA THR A 207 2.17 -18.11 -14.78
C THR A 207 3.67 -17.85 -14.90
N LEU A 208 4.38 -17.77 -13.77
CA LEU A 208 5.85 -17.60 -13.76
C LEU A 208 6.56 -18.82 -14.34
N LEU A 209 6.14 -20.04 -14.01
CA LEU A 209 6.69 -21.26 -14.56
C LEU A 209 6.55 -21.30 -16.09
N LYS A 210 5.35 -20.97 -16.62
CA LYS A 210 5.13 -20.87 -18.07
C LYS A 210 6.07 -19.85 -18.72
N LYS A 211 6.23 -18.67 -18.11
CA LYS A 211 7.12 -17.61 -18.62
C LYS A 211 8.60 -18.05 -18.69
N HIS A 212 9.02 -18.93 -17.78
CA HIS A 212 10.38 -19.47 -17.73
C HIS A 212 10.53 -20.83 -18.41
N ASN A 213 9.54 -21.28 -19.20
CA ASN A 213 9.53 -22.60 -19.87
C ASN A 213 9.74 -23.78 -18.91
N MET A 214 9.31 -23.64 -17.65
CA MET A 214 9.41 -24.69 -16.64
C MET A 214 8.10 -25.46 -16.52
N ARG A 215 8.20 -26.79 -16.48
CA ARG A 215 7.02 -27.65 -16.27
C ARG A 215 6.75 -27.86 -14.79
N ARG A 216 5.48 -27.87 -14.43
CA ARG A 216 4.99 -28.32 -13.12
C ARG A 216 4.65 -29.79 -13.22
N PHE A 217 5.22 -30.63 -12.36
CA PHE A 217 4.96 -32.07 -12.36
C PHE A 217 3.85 -32.43 -11.38
N PHE A 218 4.12 -32.32 -10.08
CA PHE A 218 3.16 -32.50 -9.02
C PHE A 218 3.30 -31.36 -8.03
N ALA A 219 2.27 -31.07 -7.25
CA ALA A 219 2.31 -30.02 -6.26
C ALA A 219 1.75 -30.50 -4.93
N ILE A 220 2.54 -30.31 -3.89
CA ILE A 220 2.18 -30.63 -2.52
C ILE A 220 1.39 -29.45 -1.96
N PRO A 221 0.13 -29.64 -1.50
CA PRO A 221 -0.62 -28.58 -0.87
C PRO A 221 0.10 -28.11 0.40
N LEU A 222 0.48 -26.85 0.42
CA LEU A 222 1.11 -26.24 1.58
C LEU A 222 0.04 -25.86 2.62
N THR A 223 -0.45 -26.87 3.34
CA THR A 223 -1.46 -26.66 4.39
C THR A 223 -0.85 -25.82 5.54
N LYS A 224 -1.71 -25.17 6.34
CA LYS A 224 -1.29 -24.42 7.53
C LYS A 224 -0.44 -25.26 8.49
N LYS A 225 -0.67 -26.57 8.58
CA LYS A 225 0.12 -27.51 9.41
C LYS A 225 1.52 -27.68 8.84
N ILE A 226 1.64 -27.96 7.55
CA ILE A 226 2.93 -28.14 6.84
C ILE A 226 3.74 -26.84 6.92
N LEU A 227 3.10 -25.69 6.66
CA LEU A 227 3.76 -24.39 6.74
C LEU A 227 4.33 -24.12 8.14
N LYS A 228 3.58 -24.41 9.20
CA LYS A 228 4.08 -24.30 10.59
C LYS A 228 5.27 -25.20 10.86
N ILE A 229 5.30 -26.42 10.33
CA ILE A 229 6.43 -27.35 10.47
C ILE A 229 7.65 -26.80 9.73
N LEU A 230 7.48 -26.35 8.48
CA LEU A 230 8.56 -25.76 7.68
C LEU A 230 9.18 -24.53 8.36
N LEU A 231 8.35 -23.63 8.92
CA LEU A 231 8.82 -22.45 9.65
C LEU A 231 9.59 -22.78 10.93
N ARG A 232 9.35 -23.97 11.53
CA ARG A 232 10.14 -24.44 12.70
C ARG A 232 11.49 -25.02 12.29
N ILE A 233 11.56 -25.62 11.11
CA ILE A 233 12.78 -26.31 10.62
C ILE A 233 13.69 -25.31 9.90
N LEU A 234 13.13 -24.37 9.18
CA LEU A 234 13.88 -23.35 8.46
C LEU A 234 14.24 -22.19 9.42
N PRO A 235 15.44 -21.63 9.35
CA PRO A 235 15.87 -20.51 10.19
C PRO A 235 15.23 -19.19 9.68
N ILE A 236 13.91 -19.17 9.55
CA ILE A 236 13.14 -17.97 9.11
C ILE A 236 12.64 -17.28 10.39
N GLN A 237 13.13 -16.07 10.62
CA GLN A 237 12.59 -15.23 11.68
C GLN A 237 11.18 -14.76 11.26
N THR A 238 10.18 -15.17 12.04
CA THR A 238 8.79 -14.76 11.84
C THR A 238 8.39 -13.70 12.85
N THR A 239 7.74 -12.67 12.38
CA THR A 239 7.14 -11.65 13.24
C THR A 239 5.76 -12.11 13.78
N PRO A 240 5.20 -11.46 14.81
CA PRO A 240 3.82 -11.67 15.21
C PRO A 240 2.82 -11.47 14.04
N TRP A 241 3.10 -10.52 13.17
CA TRP A 241 2.31 -10.25 11.97
C TRP A 241 2.33 -11.41 10.97
N ASP A 242 3.49 -11.99 10.72
CA ASP A 242 3.61 -13.17 9.84
C ASP A 242 2.81 -14.34 10.39
N SER A 243 2.93 -14.59 11.71
CA SER A 243 2.18 -15.65 12.38
C SER A 243 0.67 -15.45 12.31
N PHE A 244 0.20 -14.20 12.43
CA PHE A 244 -1.20 -13.83 12.26
C PHE A 244 -1.63 -14.00 10.80
N SER A 245 -0.85 -13.48 9.85
CA SER A 245 -1.13 -13.55 8.41
C SER A 245 -1.28 -14.99 7.92
N ILE A 246 -0.42 -15.91 8.39
CA ILE A 246 -0.52 -17.34 8.11
C ILE A 246 -1.82 -17.94 8.64
N LYS A 247 -2.31 -17.47 9.82
CA LYS A 247 -3.59 -17.92 10.36
C LYS A 247 -4.78 -17.37 9.57
N LYS A 248 -4.72 -16.11 9.16
CA LYS A 248 -5.76 -15.44 8.35
C LYS A 248 -5.88 -16.09 6.96
N TYR A 249 -4.74 -16.42 6.33
CA TYR A 249 -4.59 -17.18 5.08
C TYR A 249 -5.20 -16.53 3.83
N ASP A 250 -6.02 -15.49 3.93
CA ASP A 250 -6.67 -14.83 2.81
C ASP A 250 -6.65 -13.30 2.97
N PHE A 251 -6.15 -12.61 1.96
CA PHE A 251 -6.12 -11.15 1.87
C PHE A 251 -7.03 -10.67 0.73
N ASN A 252 -8.18 -11.29 0.62
CA ASN A 252 -9.21 -10.91 -0.33
C ASN A 252 -10.12 -9.84 0.29
N HIS A 253 -10.11 -8.64 -0.29
CA HIS A 253 -10.94 -7.52 0.14
C HIS A 253 -12.12 -7.31 -0.81
N VAL A 254 -13.30 -7.03 -0.27
CA VAL A 254 -14.52 -6.74 -1.04
C VAL A 254 -15.24 -5.56 -0.39
N PRO A 255 -15.53 -4.48 -1.11
CA PRO A 255 -15.20 -4.22 -2.52
C PRO A 255 -13.76 -3.78 -2.75
N ILE A 256 -13.28 -3.93 -3.99
CA ILE A 256 -12.02 -3.35 -4.46
C ILE A 256 -12.28 -2.25 -5.50
N THR A 257 -11.32 -1.35 -5.63
CA THR A 257 -11.33 -0.24 -6.58
C THR A 257 -10.13 -0.37 -7.53
N ASN A 258 -10.39 -0.33 -8.82
CA ASN A 258 -9.40 -0.33 -9.88
C ASN A 258 -9.77 0.70 -10.97
N PRO A 259 -8.95 0.93 -12.01
CA PRO A 259 -9.30 1.87 -13.07
C PRO A 259 -10.65 1.58 -13.74
N GLU A 260 -10.99 0.31 -13.95
CA GLU A 260 -12.27 -0.10 -14.57
C GLU A 260 -13.49 0.37 -13.76
N THR A 261 -13.36 0.47 -12.42
CA THR A 261 -14.42 1.00 -11.53
C THR A 261 -14.84 2.40 -11.94
N PHE A 262 -13.92 3.16 -12.52
CA PHE A 262 -14.13 4.55 -12.97
C PHE A 262 -14.15 4.68 -14.49
N LYS A 263 -14.15 3.58 -15.23
CA LYS A 263 -14.08 3.53 -16.70
C LYS A 263 -12.83 4.26 -17.27
N LEU A 264 -11.69 4.09 -16.58
CA LEU A 264 -10.39 4.66 -16.94
C LEU A 264 -9.56 3.73 -17.83
#